data_d4e2d65d729c24e4c39be2043a855b04
#
_entry.id   d4e2d65d729c24e4c39be2043a855b04
#
_cell.length_a   1.000
_cell.length_b   1.000
_cell.length_c   1.000
_cell.angle_alpha   90.00
_cell.angle_beta   90.00
_cell.angle_gamma   90.00
#
_symmetry.space_group_name_H-M   'P 1'
#
loop_
_entity.id
_entity.type
_entity.pdbx_description
1 polymer ?
#
loop_
_entity_poly.entity_id
_entity_poly.type
_entity_poly.pdbx_seq_one_letter_code
_entity_poly.pdbx_strand_id
1 'polypeptide(L)'
;MRIIPAIDIIEGKCVRLTKGDYNTKKIYNENPLEVAKEFEASGIEYLHVVDLDGAKASEIINHKVLEQIASKTNLKIDFGGGLKSDKDLEIAFNSGANQITGGSIAVKNPTIFESWISRYGSEKIILGADFYPDNSGGKIATNGWQEESSLALIPFIANYQKKGIQYVICTDISKDGMLQGPSFEIYKEILSVRAQSRTNNDLSTALKETGPLKLIASGGISTFDEIPKLAENGCEGVIIGKAIYENKISLKQLEKFIVDGL
;
A
#
# COMPACT_ATOMS: atom_id res chain seq x y z
N MET A 1 -0.87 -6.31 14.13
CA MET A 1 -0.51 -5.49 12.92
C MET A 1 -0.32 -6.42 11.72
N ARG A 2 -0.76 -6.05 10.51
CA ARG A 2 -0.56 -6.86 9.29
C ARG A 2 0.89 -6.78 8.82
N ILE A 3 1.50 -7.93 8.53
CA ILE A 3 2.76 -8.04 7.79
C ILE A 3 2.43 -8.26 6.33
N ILE A 4 2.86 -7.37 5.46
CA ILE A 4 2.46 -7.32 4.06
C ILE A 4 3.72 -7.27 3.17
N PRO A 5 4.28 -8.41 2.76
CA PRO A 5 5.31 -8.39 1.72
C PRO A 5 4.79 -7.78 0.42
N ALA A 6 5.70 -7.19 -0.36
CA ALA A 6 5.36 -6.65 -1.68
C ALA A 6 5.98 -7.46 -2.81
N ILE A 7 5.19 -7.71 -3.86
CA ILE A 7 5.64 -8.24 -5.15
C ILE A 7 5.32 -7.19 -6.22
N ASP A 8 6.36 -6.58 -6.79
CA ASP A 8 6.23 -5.72 -7.96
C ASP A 8 6.41 -6.57 -9.22
N ILE A 9 5.59 -6.33 -10.24
CA ILE A 9 5.56 -7.12 -11.46
C ILE A 9 5.91 -6.23 -12.66
N ILE A 10 6.94 -6.66 -13.40
CA ILE A 10 7.26 -6.17 -14.76
C ILE A 10 7.46 -7.39 -15.65
N GLU A 11 6.79 -7.41 -16.80
CA GLU A 11 6.87 -8.49 -17.79
C GLU A 11 6.58 -9.88 -17.17
N GLY A 12 5.64 -9.93 -16.23
CA GLY A 12 5.27 -11.16 -15.53
C GLY A 12 6.26 -11.65 -14.46
N LYS A 13 7.31 -10.90 -14.16
CA LYS A 13 8.41 -11.27 -13.24
C LYS A 13 8.36 -10.46 -11.96
N CYS A 14 8.83 -11.07 -10.85
CA CYS A 14 9.00 -10.39 -9.57
C CYS A 14 10.24 -9.51 -9.61
N VAL A 15 10.04 -8.20 -9.47
CA VAL A 15 11.10 -7.20 -9.56
C VAL A 15 11.06 -6.24 -8.37
N ARG A 16 12.09 -5.42 -8.22
CA ARG A 16 12.09 -4.21 -7.39
C ARG A 16 12.76 -3.07 -8.13
N LEU A 17 12.23 -1.88 -7.93
CA LEU A 17 12.82 -0.62 -8.34
C LEU A 17 13.42 0.10 -7.12
N THR A 18 14.19 1.15 -7.34
CA THR A 18 14.62 2.08 -6.30
C THR A 18 13.97 3.43 -6.59
N LYS A 19 13.17 3.94 -5.65
CA LYS A 19 12.40 5.21 -5.80
C LYS A 19 11.54 5.25 -7.08
N GLY A 20 11.03 4.11 -7.51
CA GLY A 20 10.20 4.01 -8.73
C GLY A 20 10.94 4.18 -10.06
N ASP A 21 12.27 4.25 -10.07
CA ASP A 21 13.05 4.39 -11.30
C ASP A 21 13.18 3.05 -12.03
N TYR A 22 12.55 2.92 -13.20
CA TYR A 22 12.57 1.72 -14.03
C TYR A 22 13.97 1.33 -14.53
N ASN A 23 14.93 2.28 -14.59
CA ASN A 23 16.31 1.98 -14.95
C ASN A 23 17.06 1.21 -13.86
N THR A 24 16.52 1.19 -12.64
CA THR A 24 17.07 0.46 -11.50
C THR A 24 16.49 -0.94 -11.35
N LYS A 25 15.68 -1.41 -12.35
CA LYS A 25 14.99 -2.72 -12.30
C LYS A 25 15.96 -3.85 -11.96
N LYS A 26 15.68 -4.55 -10.85
CA LYS A 26 16.34 -5.80 -10.46
C LYS A 26 15.31 -6.91 -10.40
N ILE A 27 15.55 -8.01 -11.12
CA ILE A 27 14.71 -9.21 -11.08
C ILE A 27 15.16 -10.05 -9.90
N TYR A 28 14.22 -10.46 -9.05
CA TYR A 28 14.46 -11.32 -7.90
C TYR A 28 13.95 -12.75 -8.12
N ASN A 29 12.88 -12.89 -8.91
CA ASN A 29 12.36 -14.20 -9.31
C ASN A 29 11.61 -14.08 -10.65
N GLU A 30 11.80 -15.06 -11.52
CA GLU A 30 11.11 -15.16 -12.81
C GLU A 30 9.63 -15.56 -12.63
N ASN A 31 9.27 -16.14 -11.46
CA ASN A 31 7.94 -16.64 -11.18
C ASN A 31 7.38 -16.04 -9.87
N PRO A 32 6.55 -14.98 -9.94
CA PRO A 32 5.94 -14.35 -8.77
C PRO A 32 5.13 -15.30 -7.87
N LEU A 33 4.53 -16.36 -8.46
CA LEU A 33 3.79 -17.36 -7.69
C LEU A 33 4.68 -18.14 -6.70
N GLU A 34 5.93 -18.44 -7.07
CA GLU A 34 6.87 -19.12 -6.15
C GLU A 34 7.15 -18.25 -4.94
N VAL A 35 7.40 -16.95 -5.16
CA VAL A 35 7.61 -15.98 -4.08
C VAL A 35 6.37 -15.86 -3.18
N ALA A 36 5.17 -15.79 -3.76
CA ALA A 36 3.93 -15.76 -3.01
C ALA A 36 3.73 -17.00 -2.14
N LYS A 37 4.06 -18.19 -2.64
CA LYS A 37 4.00 -19.45 -1.87
C LYS A 37 5.02 -19.48 -0.73
N GLU A 38 6.22 -18.96 -0.92
CA GLU A 38 7.21 -18.83 0.17
C GLU A 38 6.69 -17.92 1.29
N PHE A 39 6.04 -16.83 0.94
CA PHE A 39 5.41 -15.94 1.93
C PHE A 39 4.28 -16.67 2.68
N GLU A 40 3.36 -17.32 1.97
CA GLU A 40 2.29 -18.08 2.58
C GLU A 40 2.81 -19.18 3.52
N ALA A 41 3.82 -19.93 3.09
CA ALA A 41 4.46 -20.99 3.89
C ALA A 41 5.08 -20.49 5.20
N SER A 42 5.41 -19.17 5.27
CA SER A 42 5.91 -18.50 6.47
C SER A 42 4.80 -17.89 7.35
N GLY A 43 3.52 -18.30 7.16
CA GLY A 43 2.39 -17.83 7.96
C GLY A 43 1.91 -16.42 7.62
N ILE A 44 2.42 -15.82 6.55
CA ILE A 44 1.97 -14.51 6.07
C ILE A 44 0.58 -14.67 5.43
N GLU A 45 -0.35 -13.76 5.78
CA GLU A 45 -1.72 -13.77 5.27
C GLU A 45 -1.99 -12.71 4.21
N TYR A 46 -1.22 -11.63 4.17
CA TYR A 46 -1.46 -10.46 3.33
C TYR A 46 -0.34 -10.29 2.33
N LEU A 47 -0.69 -9.85 1.12
CA LEU A 47 0.27 -9.60 0.04
C LEU A 47 -0.11 -8.32 -0.69
N HIS A 48 0.85 -7.43 -0.90
CA HIS A 48 0.73 -6.27 -1.78
C HIS A 48 1.34 -6.58 -3.14
N VAL A 49 0.53 -6.52 -4.21
CA VAL A 49 0.96 -6.79 -5.59
C VAL A 49 0.84 -5.51 -6.40
N VAL A 50 1.93 -5.10 -7.03
CA VAL A 50 1.97 -3.89 -7.87
C VAL A 50 2.26 -4.25 -9.32
N ASP A 51 1.31 -3.93 -10.19
CA ASP A 51 1.47 -4.02 -11.65
C ASP A 51 2.19 -2.77 -12.16
N LEU A 52 3.53 -2.84 -12.25
CA LEU A 52 4.35 -1.72 -12.73
C LEU A 52 4.21 -1.49 -14.23
N ASP A 53 3.95 -2.53 -15.02
CA ASP A 53 3.60 -2.36 -16.43
C ASP A 53 2.27 -1.61 -16.56
N GLY A 54 1.29 -1.98 -15.75
CA GLY A 54 -0.01 -1.31 -15.69
C GLY A 54 0.11 0.14 -15.21
N ALA A 55 0.92 0.41 -14.20
CA ALA A 55 1.18 1.77 -13.73
C ALA A 55 1.71 2.67 -14.87
N LYS A 56 2.60 2.13 -15.72
CA LYS A 56 3.16 2.82 -16.89
C LYS A 56 2.16 2.95 -18.03
N ALA A 57 1.40 1.89 -18.30
CA ALA A 57 0.43 1.85 -19.41
C ALA A 57 -0.89 2.58 -19.09
N SER A 58 -1.16 2.88 -17.81
CA SER A 58 -2.43 3.43 -17.33
C SER A 58 -3.65 2.51 -17.56
N GLU A 59 -3.44 1.21 -17.56
CA GLU A 59 -4.43 0.14 -17.58
C GLU A 59 -3.86 -1.12 -16.94
N ILE A 60 -4.69 -2.07 -16.53
CA ILE A 60 -4.24 -3.32 -15.90
C ILE A 60 -3.59 -4.25 -16.96
N ILE A 61 -2.36 -4.70 -16.72
CA ILE A 61 -1.60 -5.57 -17.64
C ILE A 61 -1.40 -6.97 -17.04
N ASN A 62 -0.88 -7.07 -15.83
CA ASN A 62 -0.44 -8.34 -15.22
C ASN A 62 -1.55 -9.08 -14.44
N HIS A 63 -2.83 -8.90 -14.82
CA HIS A 63 -3.96 -9.53 -14.15
C HIS A 63 -3.90 -11.07 -14.14
N LYS A 64 -3.27 -11.70 -15.15
CA LYS A 64 -3.07 -13.16 -15.16
C LYS A 64 -2.11 -13.66 -14.09
N VAL A 65 -1.11 -12.85 -13.73
CA VAL A 65 -0.21 -13.17 -12.60
C VAL A 65 -0.97 -13.06 -11.28
N LEU A 66 -1.81 -12.03 -11.12
CA LEU A 66 -2.71 -11.90 -9.97
C LEU A 66 -3.62 -13.12 -9.85
N GLU A 67 -4.28 -13.56 -10.93
CA GLU A 67 -5.14 -14.74 -10.97
C GLU A 67 -4.39 -16.03 -10.58
N GLN A 68 -3.15 -16.18 -11.05
CA GLN A 68 -2.32 -17.33 -10.68
C GLN A 68 -1.99 -17.36 -9.20
N ILE A 69 -1.62 -16.22 -8.61
CA ILE A 69 -1.33 -16.13 -7.17
C ILE A 69 -2.62 -16.38 -6.38
N ALA A 70 -3.71 -15.68 -6.68
CA ALA A 70 -4.97 -15.78 -5.96
C ALA A 70 -5.60 -17.19 -6.00
N SER A 71 -5.47 -17.91 -7.14
CA SER A 71 -6.04 -19.26 -7.29
C SER A 71 -5.18 -20.36 -6.65
N LYS A 72 -3.92 -20.09 -6.31
CA LYS A 72 -2.96 -21.10 -5.83
C LYS A 72 -2.38 -20.81 -4.44
N THR A 73 -2.86 -19.75 -3.79
CA THR A 73 -2.54 -19.38 -2.41
C THR A 73 -3.82 -18.90 -1.70
N ASN A 74 -3.79 -18.87 -0.36
CA ASN A 74 -4.86 -18.28 0.47
C ASN A 74 -4.53 -16.83 0.88
N LEU A 75 -3.54 -16.22 0.26
CA LEU A 75 -3.13 -14.85 0.57
C LEU A 75 -4.24 -13.86 0.26
N LYS A 76 -4.46 -12.93 1.18
CA LYS A 76 -5.35 -11.77 0.98
C LYS A 76 -4.60 -10.71 0.20
N ILE A 77 -4.90 -10.59 -1.08
CA ILE A 77 -4.13 -9.76 -2.01
C ILE A 77 -4.74 -8.37 -2.11
N ASP A 78 -3.93 -7.36 -1.82
CA ASP A 78 -4.14 -5.99 -2.26
C ASP A 78 -3.39 -5.77 -3.59
N PHE A 79 -4.11 -5.28 -4.60
CA PHE A 79 -3.58 -5.08 -5.93
C PHE A 79 -3.58 -3.61 -6.33
N GLY A 80 -2.44 -3.12 -6.79
CA GLY A 80 -2.26 -1.76 -7.30
C GLY A 80 -1.55 -1.72 -8.65
N GLY A 81 -1.53 -0.54 -9.27
CA GLY A 81 -0.93 -0.32 -10.59
C GLY A 81 -1.93 -0.42 -11.75
N GLY A 82 -1.98 0.62 -12.57
CA GLY A 82 -2.80 0.64 -13.79
C GLY A 82 -4.31 0.85 -13.63
N LEU A 83 -4.84 0.88 -12.42
CA LEU A 83 -6.28 1.02 -12.18
C LEU A 83 -6.77 2.45 -12.48
N LYS A 84 -7.42 2.66 -13.62
CA LYS A 84 -7.90 3.96 -14.11
C LYS A 84 -9.39 3.99 -14.44
N SER A 85 -10.04 2.84 -14.57
CA SER A 85 -11.43 2.71 -14.99
C SER A 85 -12.17 1.63 -14.18
N ASP A 86 -13.51 1.65 -14.24
CA ASP A 86 -14.35 0.58 -13.69
C ASP A 86 -14.00 -0.79 -14.27
N LYS A 87 -13.60 -0.84 -15.53
CA LYS A 87 -13.19 -2.09 -16.20
C LYS A 87 -11.92 -2.66 -15.57
N ASP A 88 -10.91 -1.82 -15.31
CA ASP A 88 -9.67 -2.27 -14.65
C ASP A 88 -9.96 -2.84 -13.25
N LEU A 89 -10.85 -2.16 -12.53
CA LEU A 89 -11.28 -2.59 -11.20
C LEU A 89 -11.99 -3.94 -11.22
N GLU A 90 -12.91 -4.13 -12.16
CA GLU A 90 -13.63 -5.39 -12.36
C GLU A 90 -12.66 -6.53 -12.74
N ILE A 91 -11.67 -6.27 -13.60
CA ILE A 91 -10.65 -7.24 -13.95
C ILE A 91 -9.85 -7.62 -12.71
N ALA A 92 -9.40 -6.65 -11.88
CA ALA A 92 -8.63 -6.93 -10.67
C ALA A 92 -9.41 -7.82 -9.68
N PHE A 93 -10.68 -7.48 -9.39
CA PHE A 93 -11.51 -8.30 -8.49
C PHE A 93 -11.83 -9.68 -9.07
N ASN A 94 -12.13 -9.78 -10.36
CA ASN A 94 -12.39 -11.07 -11.02
C ASN A 94 -11.13 -11.94 -11.08
N SER A 95 -9.95 -11.35 -11.08
CA SER A 95 -8.65 -12.05 -10.99
C SER A 95 -8.25 -12.39 -9.55
N GLY A 96 -9.10 -12.11 -8.56
CA GLY A 96 -8.95 -12.56 -7.18
C GLY A 96 -8.34 -11.55 -6.21
N ALA A 97 -8.23 -10.27 -6.56
CA ALA A 97 -7.88 -9.25 -5.58
C ALA A 97 -8.91 -9.19 -4.44
N ASN A 98 -8.47 -9.16 -3.20
CA ASN A 98 -9.32 -8.93 -2.03
C ASN A 98 -9.56 -7.44 -1.80
N GLN A 99 -8.53 -6.63 -2.03
CA GLN A 99 -8.52 -5.18 -1.95
C GLN A 99 -7.82 -4.61 -3.18
N ILE A 100 -8.11 -3.36 -3.52
CA ILE A 100 -7.37 -2.62 -4.55
C ILE A 100 -6.83 -1.32 -3.98
N THR A 101 -5.65 -0.92 -4.44
CA THR A 101 -5.03 0.36 -4.09
C THR A 101 -5.12 1.35 -5.24
N GLY A 102 -5.81 2.47 -5.01
CA GLY A 102 -5.91 3.59 -5.94
C GLY A 102 -5.14 4.81 -5.44
N GLY A 103 -4.02 5.14 -6.09
CA GLY A 103 -3.23 6.35 -5.83
C GLY A 103 -3.55 7.46 -6.83
N SER A 104 -2.92 7.42 -8.00
CA SER A 104 -3.09 8.45 -9.04
C SER A 104 -4.54 8.73 -9.44
N ILE A 105 -5.40 7.71 -9.45
CA ILE A 105 -6.83 7.85 -9.77
C ILE A 105 -7.55 8.74 -8.74
N ALA A 106 -7.21 8.61 -7.47
CA ALA A 106 -7.77 9.42 -6.40
C ALA A 106 -7.43 10.92 -6.55
N VAL A 107 -6.32 11.25 -7.21
CA VAL A 107 -5.92 12.64 -7.50
C VAL A 107 -6.49 13.12 -8.82
N LYS A 108 -6.34 12.33 -9.90
CA LYS A 108 -6.65 12.74 -11.27
C LYS A 108 -8.13 12.61 -11.64
N ASN A 109 -8.83 11.66 -11.03
CA ASN A 109 -10.28 11.45 -11.23
C ASN A 109 -10.98 11.06 -9.92
N PRO A 110 -11.08 12.00 -8.97
CA PRO A 110 -11.66 11.73 -7.65
C PRO A 110 -13.09 11.21 -7.72
N THR A 111 -13.89 11.66 -8.69
CA THR A 111 -15.28 11.21 -8.86
C THR A 111 -15.40 9.71 -9.11
N ILE A 112 -14.53 9.15 -9.96
CA ILE A 112 -14.49 7.70 -10.19
C ILE A 112 -14.05 6.98 -8.92
N PHE A 113 -12.98 7.43 -8.26
CA PHE A 113 -12.47 6.79 -7.05
C PHE A 113 -13.50 6.80 -5.91
N GLU A 114 -14.23 7.90 -5.72
CA GLU A 114 -15.32 8.01 -4.77
C GLU A 114 -16.49 7.07 -5.10
N SER A 115 -16.80 6.89 -6.40
CA SER A 115 -17.81 5.91 -6.81
C SER A 115 -17.40 4.47 -6.47
N TRP A 116 -16.11 4.16 -6.52
CA TRP A 116 -15.58 2.85 -6.09
C TRP A 116 -15.76 2.62 -4.59
N ILE A 117 -15.47 3.65 -3.77
CA ILE A 117 -15.70 3.56 -2.32
C ILE A 117 -17.17 3.28 -2.03
N SER A 118 -18.09 3.98 -2.71
CA SER A 118 -19.53 3.80 -2.53
C SER A 118 -20.02 2.43 -3.02
N ARG A 119 -19.50 1.91 -4.13
CA ARG A 119 -19.94 0.66 -4.77
C ARG A 119 -19.38 -0.58 -4.07
N TYR A 120 -18.10 -0.57 -3.72
CA TYR A 120 -17.39 -1.74 -3.21
C TYR A 120 -17.16 -1.71 -1.70
N GLY A 121 -17.35 -0.55 -1.08
CA GLY A 121 -17.15 -0.36 0.35
C GLY A 121 -15.69 -0.10 0.76
N SER A 122 -15.52 0.49 1.93
CA SER A 122 -14.22 0.89 2.48
C SER A 122 -13.28 -0.28 2.81
N GLU A 123 -13.82 -1.49 2.93
CA GLU A 123 -13.00 -2.69 3.20
C GLU A 123 -12.32 -3.24 1.93
N LYS A 124 -12.77 -2.82 0.74
CA LYS A 124 -12.23 -3.28 -0.54
C LYS A 124 -11.34 -2.23 -1.23
N ILE A 125 -11.47 -0.98 -0.85
CA ILE A 125 -10.76 0.14 -1.50
C ILE A 125 -9.73 0.72 -0.53
N ILE A 126 -8.48 0.77 -0.96
CA ILE A 126 -7.36 1.38 -0.25
C ILE A 126 -6.97 2.67 -0.96
N LEU A 127 -6.77 3.75 -0.21
CA LEU A 127 -6.18 4.98 -0.73
C LEU A 127 -4.67 4.85 -0.76
N GLY A 128 -4.06 4.93 -1.93
CA GLY A 128 -2.62 5.11 -2.08
C GLY A 128 -2.24 6.58 -1.87
N ALA A 129 -1.50 6.86 -0.82
CA ALA A 129 -1.02 8.18 -0.46
C ALA A 129 0.52 8.21 -0.50
N ASP A 130 1.06 7.99 -1.69
CA ASP A 130 2.49 8.06 -1.93
C ASP A 130 2.92 9.52 -2.02
N PHE A 131 3.99 9.90 -1.35
CA PHE A 131 4.36 11.30 -1.22
C PHE A 131 5.85 11.56 -1.32
N TYR A 132 6.18 12.75 -1.79
CA TYR A 132 7.51 13.35 -1.65
C TYR A 132 7.53 14.19 -0.38
N PRO A 133 8.43 13.88 0.58
CA PRO A 133 8.53 14.67 1.80
C PRO A 133 9.04 16.10 1.51
N ASP A 134 8.43 17.07 2.17
CA ASP A 134 8.88 18.47 2.18
C ASP A 134 8.81 19.05 3.61
N ASN A 135 9.12 20.34 3.77
CA ASN A 135 9.10 21.02 5.07
C ASN A 135 7.69 21.18 5.67
N SER A 136 6.63 20.86 4.91
CA SER A 136 5.23 20.95 5.31
C SER A 136 4.53 19.59 5.47
N GLY A 137 5.30 18.48 5.51
CA GLY A 137 4.79 17.12 5.69
C GLY A 137 4.67 16.30 4.40
N GLY A 138 4.80 16.94 3.23
CA GLY A 138 4.88 16.26 1.94
C GLY A 138 3.69 16.47 1.01
N LYS A 139 3.92 16.21 -0.27
CA LYS A 139 2.95 16.32 -1.36
C LYS A 139 2.72 15.00 -2.05
N ILE A 140 1.47 14.76 -2.43
CA ILE A 140 1.06 13.52 -3.10
C ILE A 140 1.69 13.40 -4.48
N ALA A 141 2.26 12.23 -4.74
CA ALA A 141 2.78 11.83 -6.04
C ALA A 141 1.71 11.15 -6.90
N THR A 142 1.86 11.27 -8.21
CA THR A 142 0.99 10.62 -9.20
C THR A 142 1.79 10.05 -10.35
N ASN A 143 1.11 9.34 -11.24
CA ASN A 143 1.69 8.81 -12.49
C ASN A 143 2.90 7.89 -12.25
N GLY A 144 2.77 6.91 -11.33
CA GLY A 144 3.89 6.02 -10.98
C GLY A 144 5.09 6.79 -10.42
N TRP A 145 4.82 7.81 -9.59
CA TRP A 145 5.79 8.68 -8.94
C TRP A 145 6.58 9.59 -9.90
N GLN A 146 6.07 9.81 -11.12
CA GLN A 146 6.73 10.70 -12.09
C GLN A 146 6.30 12.16 -11.96
N GLU A 147 5.20 12.43 -11.25
CA GLU A 147 4.62 13.75 -11.09
C GLU A 147 4.30 14.04 -9.63
N GLU A 148 4.67 15.23 -9.16
CA GLU A 148 4.25 15.78 -7.87
C GLU A 148 2.95 16.59 -8.06
N SER A 149 1.94 16.34 -7.23
CA SER A 149 0.72 17.15 -7.22
C SER A 149 0.83 18.34 -6.27
N SER A 150 -0.13 19.26 -6.34
CA SER A 150 -0.24 20.37 -5.37
C SER A 150 -0.90 19.94 -4.03
N LEU A 151 -1.34 18.69 -3.91
CA LEU A 151 -2.10 18.21 -2.75
C LEU A 151 -1.16 17.83 -1.61
N ALA A 152 -1.35 18.45 -0.44
CA ALA A 152 -0.62 18.09 0.76
C ALA A 152 -1.12 16.76 1.33
N LEU A 153 -0.21 15.92 1.83
CA LEU A 153 -0.46 14.53 2.28
C LEU A 153 -1.60 14.44 3.31
N ILE A 154 -1.49 15.13 4.43
CA ILE A 154 -2.45 15.01 5.54
C ILE A 154 -3.85 15.50 5.15
N PRO A 155 -4.02 16.69 4.54
CA PRO A 155 -5.32 17.15 4.03
C PRO A 155 -5.94 16.19 3.00
N PHE A 156 -5.13 15.57 2.13
CA PHE A 156 -5.58 14.59 1.16
C PHE A 156 -6.19 13.36 1.83
N ILE A 157 -5.47 12.76 2.79
CA ILE A 157 -5.95 11.60 3.57
C ILE A 157 -7.23 11.99 4.34
N ALA A 158 -7.23 13.12 5.03
CA ALA A 158 -8.39 13.58 5.82
C ALA A 158 -9.64 13.82 4.94
N ASN A 159 -9.46 14.31 3.72
CA ASN A 159 -10.56 14.48 2.77
C ASN A 159 -11.19 13.13 2.38
N TYR A 160 -10.38 12.11 2.09
CA TYR A 160 -10.89 10.78 1.74
C TYR A 160 -11.45 10.01 2.94
N GLN A 161 -10.96 10.23 4.16
CA GLN A 161 -11.59 9.71 5.36
C GLN A 161 -13.04 10.19 5.50
N LYS A 162 -13.32 11.49 5.25
CA LYS A 162 -14.68 12.04 5.25
C LYS A 162 -15.59 11.40 4.20
N LYS A 163 -15.00 10.83 3.14
CA LYS A 163 -15.68 10.12 2.05
C LYS A 163 -15.80 8.61 2.28
N GLY A 164 -15.41 8.12 3.46
CA GLY A 164 -15.59 6.73 3.87
C GLY A 164 -14.36 5.86 3.75
N ILE A 165 -13.21 6.35 3.27
CA ILE A 165 -11.97 5.56 3.26
C ILE A 165 -11.56 5.19 4.68
N GLN A 166 -11.20 3.91 4.87
CA GLN A 166 -10.64 3.40 6.11
C GLN A 166 -9.18 3.00 5.96
N TYR A 167 -8.80 2.36 4.84
CA TYR A 167 -7.43 1.91 4.59
C TYR A 167 -6.64 2.93 3.78
N VAL A 168 -5.44 3.22 4.24
CA VAL A 168 -4.49 4.10 3.55
C VAL A 168 -3.12 3.44 3.54
N ILE A 169 -2.54 3.23 2.37
CA ILE A 169 -1.11 2.95 2.22
C ILE A 169 -0.40 4.28 2.06
N CYS A 170 0.55 4.56 2.95
CA CYS A 170 1.32 5.78 2.92
C CYS A 170 2.79 5.45 2.65
N THR A 171 3.29 5.81 1.46
CA THR A 171 4.65 5.51 1.02
C THR A 171 5.50 6.77 0.96
N ASP A 172 6.57 6.81 1.74
CA ASP A 172 7.62 7.82 1.57
C ASP A 172 8.52 7.41 0.40
N ILE A 173 8.34 8.07 -0.75
CA ILE A 173 9.06 7.75 -1.99
C ILE A 173 10.56 7.96 -1.83
N SER A 174 10.98 8.96 -1.05
CA SER A 174 12.40 9.26 -0.84
C SER A 174 13.15 8.12 -0.16
N LYS A 175 12.43 7.27 0.56
CA LYS A 175 12.94 6.12 1.31
C LYS A 175 12.69 4.78 0.62
N ASP A 176 11.79 4.71 -0.38
CA ASP A 176 11.46 3.45 -1.01
C ASP A 176 12.69 2.80 -1.68
N GLY A 177 12.92 1.54 -1.34
CA GLY A 177 14.08 0.78 -1.79
C GLY A 177 15.43 1.21 -1.20
N MET A 178 15.49 2.19 -0.27
CA MET A 178 16.73 2.74 0.28
C MET A 178 17.23 2.04 1.53
N LEU A 179 16.38 1.26 2.23
CA LEU A 179 16.74 0.58 3.49
C LEU A 179 17.27 1.56 4.57
N GLN A 180 16.60 2.71 4.74
CA GLN A 180 17.02 3.79 5.63
C GLN A 180 16.05 4.03 6.80
N GLY A 181 15.13 3.09 7.03
CA GLY A 181 14.09 3.19 8.03
C GLY A 181 12.84 3.93 7.54
N PRO A 182 11.67 3.60 8.10
CA PRO A 182 10.39 4.19 7.72
C PRO A 182 10.22 5.61 8.28
N SER A 183 9.18 6.31 7.84
CA SER A 183 8.89 7.69 8.23
C SER A 183 7.99 7.75 9.47
N PHE A 184 8.50 7.31 10.61
CA PHE A 184 7.76 7.19 11.88
C PHE A 184 6.99 8.45 12.27
N GLU A 185 7.60 9.63 12.15
CA GLU A 185 7.00 10.90 12.59
C GLU A 185 5.79 11.28 11.72
N ILE A 186 5.87 11.07 10.40
CA ILE A 186 4.74 11.32 9.49
C ILE A 186 3.58 10.37 9.83
N TYR A 187 3.85 9.10 10.09
CA TYR A 187 2.79 8.15 10.46
C TYR A 187 2.12 8.51 11.78
N LYS A 188 2.90 8.95 12.79
CA LYS A 188 2.35 9.48 14.05
C LYS A 188 1.50 10.72 13.80
N GLU A 189 1.96 11.64 12.97
CA GLU A 189 1.22 12.86 12.65
C GLU A 189 -0.12 12.53 11.98
N ILE A 190 -0.14 11.67 10.95
CA ILE A 190 -1.36 11.23 10.28
C ILE A 190 -2.36 10.62 11.29
N LEU A 191 -1.87 9.77 12.18
CA LEU A 191 -2.72 9.12 13.19
C LEU A 191 -3.18 10.07 14.31
N SER A 192 -2.39 11.10 14.65
CA SER A 192 -2.68 12.07 15.72
C SER A 192 -3.70 13.13 15.31
N VAL A 193 -3.70 13.61 14.08
CA VAL A 193 -4.68 14.59 13.54
C VAL A 193 -6.11 14.11 13.79
N ARG A 194 -6.33 12.82 13.76
CA ARG A 194 -7.60 12.18 14.07
C ARG A 194 -7.98 12.25 15.57
N ALA A 195 -7.02 12.10 16.47
CA ALA A 195 -7.32 12.17 17.90
C ALA A 195 -7.86 13.56 18.27
N GLN A 196 -7.32 14.62 17.67
CA GLN A 196 -7.76 16.00 17.86
C GLN A 196 -9.11 16.29 17.20
N SER A 197 -9.42 15.67 16.05
CA SER A 197 -10.72 15.85 15.36
C SER A 197 -11.90 15.22 16.12
N ARG A 198 -11.66 14.26 17.00
CA ARG A 198 -12.69 13.66 17.87
C ARG A 198 -13.14 14.58 18.99
N THR A 199 -12.36 15.60 19.34
CA THR A 199 -12.69 16.58 20.38
C THR A 199 -13.48 17.79 19.88
N ASN A 200 -13.49 18.02 18.55
CA ASN A 200 -14.25 19.11 17.92
C ASN A 200 -15.59 18.58 17.36
N ASN A 201 -16.72 19.02 17.90
CA ASN A 201 -18.06 18.51 17.63
C ASN A 201 -18.51 18.46 16.16
N ASP A 202 -17.97 19.27 15.26
CA ASP A 202 -18.39 19.35 13.85
C ASP A 202 -17.84 18.20 12.97
N LEU A 203 -16.70 17.60 13.33
CA LEU A 203 -16.14 16.44 12.64
C LEU A 203 -16.58 15.09 13.24
N SER A 204 -17.16 15.11 14.44
CA SER A 204 -17.41 13.89 15.22
C SER A 204 -18.49 12.99 14.62
N THR A 205 -19.45 13.54 13.87
CA THR A 205 -20.58 12.77 13.33
C THR A 205 -20.15 11.95 12.10
N ALA A 206 -19.47 12.57 11.14
CA ALA A 206 -18.99 11.87 9.94
C ALA A 206 -17.89 10.81 10.26
N LEU A 207 -17.01 11.08 11.25
CA LEU A 207 -15.97 10.14 11.68
C LEU A 207 -16.50 8.99 12.56
N LYS A 208 -17.66 9.13 13.17
CA LYS A 208 -18.32 8.03 13.92
C LYS A 208 -18.86 6.96 12.99
N GLU A 209 -19.25 7.32 11.77
CA GLU A 209 -19.77 6.40 10.77
C GLU A 209 -18.68 5.63 10.02
N THR A 210 -17.46 6.19 9.89
CA THR A 210 -16.39 5.63 9.03
C THR A 210 -15.38 4.74 9.76
N GLY A 211 -15.45 4.63 11.08
CA GLY A 211 -14.49 3.82 11.86
C GLY A 211 -13.05 4.40 11.92
N PRO A 212 -12.10 3.67 12.50
CA PRO A 212 -10.70 4.10 12.61
C PRO A 212 -9.93 4.06 11.29
N LEU A 213 -9.04 5.05 11.06
CA LEU A 213 -8.06 5.00 9.98
C LEU A 213 -7.14 3.80 10.19
N LYS A 214 -7.03 2.97 9.20
CA LYS A 214 -6.15 1.81 9.14
C LYS A 214 -4.96 2.16 8.27
N LEU A 215 -3.94 2.76 8.89
CA LEU A 215 -2.73 3.21 8.21
C LEU A 215 -1.77 2.05 7.98
N ILE A 216 -1.35 1.85 6.75
CA ILE A 216 -0.34 0.88 6.34
C ILE A 216 0.92 1.66 5.97
N ALA A 217 1.98 1.46 6.75
CA ALA A 217 3.28 2.09 6.53
C ALA A 217 4.00 1.45 5.34
N SER A 218 4.61 2.26 4.48
CA SER A 218 5.34 1.81 3.30
C SER A 218 6.56 2.69 3.02
N GLY A 219 7.61 2.08 2.47
CA GLY A 219 8.86 2.74 2.13
C GLY A 219 9.89 2.74 3.26
N GLY A 220 11.12 2.36 2.93
CA GLY A 220 12.29 2.49 3.79
C GLY A 220 12.56 1.38 4.80
N ILE A 221 11.62 0.48 5.07
CA ILE A 221 11.83 -0.62 6.03
C ILE A 221 13.18 -1.30 5.80
N SER A 222 14.00 -1.39 6.85
CA SER A 222 15.39 -1.84 6.78
C SER A 222 15.75 -2.94 7.77
N THR A 223 15.17 -2.91 8.97
CA THR A 223 15.43 -3.87 10.03
C THR A 223 14.15 -4.37 10.69
N PHE A 224 14.23 -5.54 11.30
CA PHE A 224 13.09 -6.15 11.99
C PHE A 224 12.58 -5.29 13.16
N ASP A 225 13.47 -4.63 13.89
CA ASP A 225 13.13 -3.82 15.07
C ASP A 225 12.26 -2.58 14.76
N GLU A 226 12.10 -2.24 13.49
CA GLU A 226 11.22 -1.16 13.05
C GLU A 226 9.75 -1.58 13.07
N ILE A 227 9.48 -2.89 12.91
CA ILE A 227 8.12 -3.43 12.83
C ILE A 227 7.34 -3.26 14.13
N PRO A 228 7.85 -3.70 15.32
CA PRO A 228 7.19 -3.44 16.60
C PRO A 228 6.93 -1.94 16.84
N LYS A 229 7.87 -1.07 16.49
CA LYS A 229 7.72 0.39 16.65
C LYS A 229 6.59 0.97 15.82
N LEU A 230 6.36 0.45 14.59
CA LEU A 230 5.22 0.83 13.78
C LEU A 230 3.90 0.36 14.41
N ALA A 231 3.88 -0.84 15.00
CA ALA A 231 2.72 -1.34 15.73
C ALA A 231 2.41 -0.46 16.96
N GLU A 232 3.41 -0.09 17.75
CA GLU A 232 3.30 0.84 18.90
C GLU A 232 2.79 2.21 18.47
N ASN A 233 3.18 2.69 17.29
CA ASN A 233 2.66 3.94 16.71
C ASN A 233 1.19 3.85 16.28
N GLY A 234 0.60 2.65 16.27
CA GLY A 234 -0.80 2.42 15.87
C GLY A 234 -1.02 2.16 14.38
N CYS A 235 0.03 1.81 13.63
CA CYS A 235 -0.11 1.37 12.25
C CYS A 235 -0.88 0.05 12.18
N GLU A 236 -1.83 -0.06 11.26
CA GLU A 236 -2.60 -1.27 10.97
C GLU A 236 -1.73 -2.35 10.32
N GLY A 237 -0.79 -1.92 9.48
CA GLY A 237 0.09 -2.81 8.75
C GLY A 237 1.38 -2.14 8.30
N VAL A 238 2.28 -2.97 7.78
CA VAL A 238 3.54 -2.54 7.18
C VAL A 238 3.81 -3.29 5.88
N ILE A 239 4.12 -2.57 4.81
CA ILE A 239 4.60 -3.14 3.56
C ILE A 239 6.11 -3.31 3.63
N ILE A 240 6.58 -4.53 3.36
CA ILE A 240 8.00 -4.89 3.37
C ILE A 240 8.38 -5.42 2.00
N GLY A 241 9.21 -4.68 1.30
CA GLY A 241 9.73 -5.07 -0.02
C GLY A 241 11.20 -5.51 0.08
N LYS A 242 12.10 -4.61 -0.32
CA LYS A 242 13.54 -4.86 -0.50
C LYS A 242 14.22 -5.52 0.70
N ALA A 243 13.79 -5.21 1.93
CA ALA A 243 14.40 -5.79 3.15
C ALA A 243 14.28 -7.31 3.21
N ILE A 244 13.18 -7.90 2.70
CA ILE A 244 13.04 -9.36 2.60
C ILE A 244 13.97 -9.89 1.50
N TYR A 245 13.90 -9.33 0.30
CA TYR A 245 14.67 -9.80 -0.86
C TYR A 245 16.18 -9.67 -0.68
N GLU A 246 16.65 -8.71 0.11
CA GLU A 246 18.07 -8.50 0.45
C GLU A 246 18.48 -9.19 1.76
N ASN A 247 17.62 -10.07 2.30
CA ASN A 247 17.85 -10.82 3.55
C ASN A 247 18.18 -9.95 4.78
N LYS A 248 17.67 -8.70 4.81
CA LYS A 248 17.78 -7.83 5.99
C LYS A 248 16.75 -8.22 7.06
N ILE A 249 15.60 -8.72 6.60
CA ILE A 249 14.54 -9.29 7.44
C ILE A 249 14.26 -10.68 6.87
N SER A 250 14.40 -11.71 7.70
CA SER A 250 14.12 -13.08 7.30
C SER A 250 12.64 -13.43 7.47
N LEU A 251 12.14 -14.34 6.65
CA LEU A 251 10.76 -14.85 6.78
C LEU A 251 10.53 -15.49 8.15
N LYS A 252 11.55 -16.15 8.73
CA LYS A 252 11.48 -16.73 10.07
C LYS A 252 11.27 -15.70 11.19
N GLN A 253 11.85 -14.49 11.05
CA GLN A 253 11.58 -13.40 12.00
C GLN A 253 10.13 -12.91 11.89
N LEU A 254 9.60 -12.82 10.67
CA LEU A 254 8.22 -12.42 10.42
C LEU A 254 7.23 -13.47 10.91
N GLU A 255 7.49 -14.75 10.66
CA GLU A 255 6.71 -15.88 11.19
C GLU A 255 6.61 -15.80 12.73
N LYS A 256 7.75 -15.62 13.40
CA LYS A 256 7.77 -15.48 14.86
C LYS A 256 6.94 -14.30 15.33
N PHE A 257 7.07 -13.13 14.70
CA PHE A 257 6.29 -11.94 15.03
C PHE A 257 4.78 -12.18 14.90
N ILE A 258 4.36 -12.88 13.85
CA ILE A 258 2.94 -13.21 13.59
C ILE A 258 2.42 -14.16 14.66
N VAL A 259 3.18 -15.19 15.03
CA VAL A 259 2.78 -16.20 16.03
C VAL A 259 2.75 -15.62 17.45
N ASP A 260 3.73 -14.84 17.82
CA ASP A 260 3.85 -14.24 19.17
C ASP A 260 2.80 -13.12 19.40
N GLY A 261 2.12 -12.64 18.35
CA GLY A 261 1.02 -11.67 18.45
C GLY A 261 1.44 -10.29 18.95
N LEU A 262 2.67 -9.92 18.68
CA LEU A 262 3.23 -8.61 19.06
C LEU A 262 2.80 -7.50 18.11
#